data_bc07617590222e573023d275a3b99daa
#
_entry.id   bc07617590222e573023d275a3b99daa
#
_cell.length_a   1.000
_cell.length_b   1.000
_cell.length_c   1.000
_cell.angle_alpha   90.00
_cell.angle_beta   90.00
_cell.angle_gamma   90.00
#
_symmetry.space_group_name_H-M   'P 1'
#
loop_
_entity.id
_entity.type
_entity.pdbx_description
1 polymer ?
#
loop_
_entity_poly.entity_id
_entity_poly.type
_entity_poly.pdbx_seq_one_letter_code
_entity_poly.pdbx_strand_id
1 'polypeptide(L)'
;AHPNRTLNPVWSPDSKWIAYSKQLKSHFKAIFAYNIDTKETIQITDPLADSIDPVWDESGDYLYTLTSTDYGLTSGWLDMSSMDKSLNRSLYAVVLSKDGKAPHLPETDEEKLDTATDKEKDKKKAAEKEEDTAVTVRIDKEGIYQRIIPMDLPARNYVSMTKGPAGVVFIAESIPNESGFKVHKYDVKEQKAKEFATEVNGMVSSYDGSHILIYKSGNWSLNDTKADAAGKETLKTSMQIKVNPQEEYVQIFKEGWRYMRDFLYVDNTHGAPWDQVYEWYAPWIK
;
A
#
# COMPACT_ATOMS: atom_id res chain seq x y z
N ALA A 1 2.63 -10.50 -22.57
CA ALA A 1 2.21 -9.71 -21.40
C ALA A 1 2.68 -10.46 -20.17
N HIS A 2 3.64 -9.89 -19.45
CA HIS A 2 4.03 -10.48 -18.17
C HIS A 2 2.99 -10.02 -17.13
N PRO A 3 2.28 -10.95 -16.49
CA PRO A 3 1.34 -10.57 -15.46
C PRO A 3 2.12 -9.91 -14.31
N ASN A 4 1.77 -8.69 -13.97
CA ASN A 4 2.21 -8.09 -12.73
C ASN A 4 1.61 -8.92 -11.60
N ARG A 5 2.43 -9.70 -10.92
CA ARG A 5 1.99 -10.66 -9.89
C ARG A 5 1.49 -9.99 -8.61
N THR A 6 1.79 -8.69 -8.43
CA THR A 6 1.39 -7.93 -7.25
C THR A 6 0.91 -6.55 -7.68
N LEU A 7 -0.40 -6.36 -7.70
CA LEU A 7 -1.01 -5.06 -7.98
C LEU A 7 -1.09 -4.16 -6.74
N ASN A 8 -1.09 -4.75 -5.56
CA ASN A 8 -1.27 -4.07 -4.25
C ASN A 8 -2.40 -3.03 -4.29
N PRO A 9 -3.64 -3.45 -4.57
CA PRO A 9 -4.75 -2.52 -4.68
C PRO A 9 -5.14 -1.98 -3.30
N VAL A 10 -5.37 -0.67 -3.24
CA VAL A 10 -5.81 0.03 -2.01
C VAL A 10 -7.01 0.91 -2.28
N TRP A 11 -7.99 0.85 -1.40
CA TRP A 11 -9.19 1.67 -1.47
C TRP A 11 -8.94 3.08 -0.97
N SER A 12 -9.54 4.06 -1.65
CA SER A 12 -9.60 5.43 -1.16
C SER A 12 -10.50 5.55 0.08
N PRO A 13 -10.30 6.59 0.91
CA PRO A 13 -11.12 6.80 2.11
C PRO A 13 -12.62 6.93 1.82
N ASP A 14 -12.99 7.47 0.66
CA ASP A 14 -14.38 7.60 0.21
C ASP A 14 -14.93 6.35 -0.49
N SER A 15 -14.14 5.28 -0.59
CA SER A 15 -14.51 4.01 -1.24
C SER A 15 -14.92 4.11 -2.71
N LYS A 16 -14.53 5.19 -3.42
CA LYS A 16 -14.86 5.39 -4.84
C LYS A 16 -13.72 5.09 -5.79
N TRP A 17 -12.49 5.03 -5.27
CA TRP A 17 -11.29 4.79 -6.05
C TRP A 17 -10.50 3.60 -5.54
N ILE A 18 -9.85 2.92 -6.47
CA ILE A 18 -8.85 1.88 -6.17
C ILE A 18 -7.53 2.32 -6.79
N ALA A 19 -6.51 2.58 -5.96
CA ALA A 19 -5.15 2.79 -6.45
C ALA A 19 -4.38 1.47 -6.48
N TYR A 20 -3.53 1.30 -7.49
CA TYR A 20 -2.73 0.08 -7.66
C TYR A 20 -1.47 0.35 -8.47
N SER A 21 -0.43 -0.48 -8.28
CA SER A 21 0.78 -0.44 -9.09
C SER A 21 0.64 -1.36 -10.30
N LYS A 22 1.04 -0.88 -11.48
CA LYS A 22 1.01 -1.67 -12.73
C LYS A 22 2.33 -1.58 -13.45
N GLN A 23 2.86 -2.72 -13.88
CA GLN A 23 4.05 -2.77 -14.70
C GLN A 23 3.74 -2.30 -16.13
N LEU A 24 4.56 -1.39 -16.63
CA LEU A 24 4.51 -0.85 -17.97
C LEU A 24 5.33 -1.69 -18.96
N LYS A 25 5.24 -1.38 -20.24
CA LYS A 25 6.07 -2.02 -21.27
C LYS A 25 7.58 -1.75 -21.09
N SER A 26 7.94 -0.65 -20.43
CA SER A 26 9.30 -0.30 -20.03
C SER A 26 9.84 -1.16 -18.88
N HIS A 27 9.05 -2.07 -18.32
CA HIS A 27 9.29 -2.83 -17.10
C HIS A 27 9.26 -2.03 -15.80
N PHE A 28 9.20 -0.70 -15.84
CA PHE A 28 8.92 0.13 -14.68
C PHE A 28 7.46 -0.02 -14.24
N LYS A 29 7.21 0.24 -12.96
CA LYS A 29 5.85 0.28 -12.41
C LYS A 29 5.39 1.72 -12.27
N ALA A 30 4.14 1.96 -12.61
CA ALA A 30 3.47 3.23 -12.36
C ALA A 30 2.22 2.99 -11.52
N ILE A 31 1.81 4.03 -10.79
CA ILE A 31 0.57 4.00 -10.01
C ILE A 31 -0.60 4.46 -10.90
N PHE A 32 -1.67 3.71 -10.79
CA PHE A 32 -2.95 3.98 -11.44
C PHE A 32 -4.05 4.10 -10.39
N ALA A 33 -5.05 4.91 -10.67
CA ALA A 33 -6.29 4.98 -9.90
C ALA A 33 -7.47 4.65 -10.81
N TYR A 34 -8.34 3.76 -10.35
CA TYR A 34 -9.57 3.35 -11.03
C TYR A 34 -10.78 3.82 -10.23
N ASN A 35 -11.67 4.56 -10.88
CA ASN A 35 -12.95 4.97 -10.30
C ASN A 35 -14.00 3.90 -10.53
N ILE A 36 -14.66 3.43 -9.46
CA ILE A 36 -15.63 2.34 -9.55
C ILE A 36 -16.97 2.75 -10.17
N ASP A 37 -17.34 4.03 -10.06
CA ASP A 37 -18.60 4.55 -10.59
C ASP A 37 -18.47 4.88 -12.07
N THR A 38 -17.47 5.69 -12.43
CA THR A 38 -17.25 6.14 -13.82
C THR A 38 -16.52 5.15 -14.70
N LYS A 39 -15.89 4.10 -14.10
CA LYS A 39 -15.05 3.11 -14.79
C LYS A 39 -13.79 3.72 -15.45
N GLU A 40 -13.45 4.94 -15.11
CA GLU A 40 -12.26 5.61 -15.62
C GLU A 40 -11.00 5.13 -14.90
N THR A 41 -9.93 4.94 -15.67
CA THR A 41 -8.58 4.67 -15.12
C THR A 41 -7.68 5.85 -15.42
N ILE A 42 -7.02 6.38 -14.40
CA ILE A 42 -6.07 7.49 -14.50
C ILE A 42 -4.69 6.97 -14.12
N GLN A 43 -3.66 7.24 -14.93
CA GLN A 43 -2.27 7.06 -14.53
C GLN A 43 -1.84 8.23 -13.66
N ILE A 44 -1.38 7.93 -12.44
CA ILE A 44 -1.07 8.91 -11.40
C ILE A 44 0.39 9.32 -11.44
N THR A 45 1.31 8.36 -11.62
CA THR A 45 2.75 8.65 -11.61
C THR A 45 3.34 8.63 -13.00
N ASP A 46 4.42 9.40 -13.18
CA ASP A 46 5.19 9.46 -14.42
C ASP A 46 5.76 8.09 -14.80
N PRO A 47 5.70 7.67 -16.07
CA PRO A 47 6.19 6.38 -16.52
C PRO A 47 7.72 6.24 -16.56
N LEU A 48 8.47 7.32 -16.32
CA LEU A 48 9.95 7.34 -16.35
C LEU A 48 10.59 6.93 -15.01
N ALA A 49 9.79 6.78 -13.94
CA ALA A 49 10.23 6.36 -12.62
C ALA A 49 9.52 5.07 -12.20
N ASP A 50 10.19 4.23 -11.37
CA ASP A 50 9.60 3.01 -10.81
C ASP A 50 8.86 3.33 -9.52
N SER A 51 7.53 3.37 -9.57
CA SER A 51 6.66 3.70 -8.45
C SER A 51 5.89 2.48 -7.96
N ILE A 52 5.92 2.25 -6.65
CA ILE A 52 5.25 1.12 -5.99
C ILE A 52 4.42 1.57 -4.79
N ASP A 53 3.59 0.67 -4.30
CA ASP A 53 2.91 0.71 -2.99
C ASP A 53 2.14 2.03 -2.76
N PRO A 54 1.07 2.27 -3.53
CA PRO A 54 0.25 3.45 -3.31
C PRO A 54 -0.45 3.38 -1.94
N VAL A 55 -0.48 4.50 -1.22
CA VAL A 55 -1.19 4.65 0.05
C VAL A 55 -1.96 5.95 0.04
N TRP A 56 -3.28 5.88 0.24
CA TRP A 56 -4.12 7.05 0.37
C TRP A 56 -3.92 7.73 1.73
N ASP A 57 -3.84 9.04 1.73
CA ASP A 57 -4.00 9.82 2.94
C ASP A 57 -5.46 9.82 3.39
N GLU A 58 -5.70 9.72 4.69
CA GLU A 58 -7.07 9.68 5.23
C GLU A 58 -7.85 11.01 5.02
N SER A 59 -7.15 12.11 4.71
CA SER A 59 -7.80 13.36 4.30
C SER A 59 -8.45 13.28 2.91
N GLY A 60 -7.98 12.35 2.05
CA GLY A 60 -8.40 12.25 0.66
C GLY A 60 -7.69 13.23 -0.28
N ASP A 61 -6.78 14.08 0.21
CA ASP A 61 -6.09 15.10 -0.58
C ASP A 61 -4.83 14.57 -1.27
N TYR A 62 -4.23 13.50 -0.72
CA TYR A 62 -2.93 12.97 -1.16
C TYR A 62 -2.95 11.49 -1.42
N LEU A 63 -2.10 11.08 -2.36
CA LEU A 63 -1.72 9.68 -2.56
C LEU A 63 -0.19 9.57 -2.41
N TYR A 64 0.27 8.81 -1.45
CA TYR A 64 1.69 8.55 -1.24
C TYR A 64 2.17 7.37 -2.08
N THR A 65 3.43 7.41 -2.52
CA THR A 65 4.08 6.32 -3.26
C THR A 65 5.57 6.27 -2.96
N LEU A 66 6.13 5.08 -3.00
CA LEU A 66 7.57 4.86 -2.95
C LEU A 66 8.10 4.82 -4.38
N THR A 67 8.98 5.75 -4.74
CA THR A 67 9.44 5.89 -6.12
C THR A 67 10.95 5.92 -6.18
N SER A 68 11.52 5.16 -7.14
CA SER A 68 12.92 5.21 -7.52
C SER A 68 13.08 5.98 -8.83
N THR A 69 13.96 6.96 -8.83
CA THR A 69 14.32 7.75 -10.01
C THR A 69 15.67 7.33 -10.60
N ASP A 70 16.41 6.48 -9.91
CA ASP A 70 17.70 5.91 -10.33
C ASP A 70 17.62 4.39 -10.58
N TYR A 71 16.40 3.85 -10.68
CA TYR A 71 16.14 2.45 -10.91
C TYR A 71 16.59 2.03 -12.32
N GLY A 72 17.66 1.24 -12.40
CA GLY A 72 17.94 0.43 -13.57
C GLY A 72 17.08 -0.83 -13.55
N LEU A 73 16.89 -1.49 -14.66
CA LEU A 73 16.27 -2.81 -14.69
C LEU A 73 17.02 -3.72 -13.72
N THR A 74 16.43 -4.00 -12.58
CA THR A 74 16.93 -5.05 -11.71
C THR A 74 16.64 -6.34 -12.42
N SER A 75 17.69 -6.96 -12.86
CA SER A 75 17.66 -8.30 -13.40
C SER A 75 17.17 -9.26 -12.33
N GLY A 76 16.32 -10.16 -12.74
CA GLY A 76 16.05 -11.35 -11.96
C GLY A 76 17.33 -12.19 -11.80
N TRP A 77 17.26 -13.27 -11.06
CA TRP A 77 18.38 -14.19 -10.82
C TRP A 77 19.04 -14.76 -12.10
N LEU A 78 18.40 -14.60 -13.27
CA LEU A 78 18.95 -15.00 -14.58
C LEU A 78 19.92 -13.98 -15.17
N ASP A 79 19.87 -12.73 -14.75
CA ASP A 79 20.80 -11.68 -15.19
C ASP A 79 21.40 -11.02 -13.94
N MET A 80 22.67 -11.27 -13.71
CA MET A 80 23.40 -10.84 -12.52
C MET A 80 24.11 -9.50 -12.70
N SER A 81 23.88 -8.80 -13.81
CA SER A 81 24.61 -7.57 -14.16
C SER A 81 24.35 -6.40 -13.19
N SER A 82 23.29 -6.45 -12.42
CA SER A 82 22.93 -5.41 -11.44
C SER A 82 22.82 -5.92 -9.99
N MET A 83 23.40 -7.10 -9.70
CA MET A 83 23.31 -7.70 -8.36
C MET A 83 23.87 -6.81 -7.25
N ASP A 84 24.91 -6.05 -7.54
CA ASP A 84 25.56 -5.17 -6.55
C ASP A 84 24.86 -3.81 -6.41
N LYS A 85 23.88 -3.52 -7.25
CA LYS A 85 23.17 -2.24 -7.21
C LYS A 85 21.97 -2.32 -6.27
N SER A 86 22.08 -1.68 -5.12
CA SER A 86 20.94 -1.53 -4.20
C SER A 86 19.85 -0.68 -4.84
N LEU A 87 18.61 -1.12 -4.70
CA LEU A 87 17.44 -0.37 -5.13
C LEU A 87 17.01 0.58 -4.01
N ASN A 88 17.13 1.87 -4.27
CA ASN A 88 16.70 2.90 -3.33
C ASN A 88 15.43 3.59 -3.84
N ARG A 89 14.54 3.92 -2.91
CA ARG A 89 13.30 4.66 -3.16
C ARG A 89 13.18 5.82 -2.18
N SER A 90 12.51 6.86 -2.62
CA SER A 90 12.09 7.99 -1.79
C SER A 90 10.57 8.01 -1.67
N LEU A 91 10.07 8.68 -0.66
CA LEU A 91 8.65 8.94 -0.48
C LEU A 91 8.23 10.14 -1.32
N TYR A 92 7.15 9.99 -2.06
CA TYR A 92 6.51 11.07 -2.80
C TYR A 92 5.04 11.18 -2.40
N ALA A 93 4.55 12.41 -2.37
CA ALA A 93 3.14 12.72 -2.24
C ALA A 93 2.61 13.26 -3.57
N VAL A 94 1.52 12.71 -4.06
CA VAL A 94 0.78 13.23 -5.20
C VAL A 94 -0.38 14.06 -4.67
N VAL A 95 -0.40 15.35 -4.97
CA VAL A 95 -1.54 16.22 -4.67
C VAL A 95 -2.62 15.95 -5.72
N LEU A 96 -3.75 15.41 -5.28
CA LEU A 96 -4.78 14.86 -6.18
C LEU A 96 -5.57 15.96 -6.88
N SER A 97 -5.96 17.00 -6.16
CA SER A 97 -6.67 18.14 -6.72
C SER A 97 -5.70 19.20 -7.26
N LYS A 98 -6.06 19.85 -8.37
CA LYS A 98 -5.31 20.99 -8.92
C LYS A 98 -5.30 22.21 -7.99
N ASP A 99 -6.31 22.34 -7.16
CA ASP A 99 -6.46 23.41 -6.18
C ASP A 99 -5.88 23.02 -4.80
N GLY A 100 -5.35 21.78 -4.68
CA GLY A 100 -4.76 21.23 -3.47
C GLY A 100 -3.45 21.92 -3.11
N LYS A 101 -3.16 22.01 -1.81
CA LYS A 101 -1.90 22.58 -1.30
C LYS A 101 -0.84 21.49 -1.20
N ALA A 102 0.42 21.87 -1.38
CA ALA A 102 1.53 20.96 -1.09
C ALA A 102 1.50 20.58 0.41
N PRO A 103 1.79 19.31 0.76
CA PRO A 103 1.67 18.84 2.14
C PRO A 103 2.64 19.52 3.12
N HIS A 104 3.70 20.15 2.61
CA HIS A 104 4.75 20.82 3.39
C HIS A 104 5.08 22.22 2.84
N LEU A 105 4.05 23.04 2.64
CA LEU A 105 4.33 24.45 2.33
C LEU A 105 5.03 25.09 3.52
N PRO A 106 6.14 25.82 3.30
CA PRO A 106 6.75 26.63 4.36
C PRO A 106 5.70 27.60 4.89
N GLU A 107 5.53 27.65 6.21
CA GLU A 107 4.77 28.71 6.83
C GLU A 107 5.57 30.00 6.62
N THR A 108 4.95 31.05 6.05
CA THR A 108 5.60 32.34 5.94
C THR A 108 5.76 32.93 7.34
N ASP A 109 6.96 33.41 7.68
CA ASP A 109 7.25 34.13 8.94
C ASP A 109 6.54 35.51 9.03
N GLU A 110 5.63 35.83 8.09
CA GLU A 110 4.81 37.01 8.18
C GLU A 110 3.89 36.87 9.40
N GLU A 111 4.09 37.76 10.36
CA GLU A 111 3.22 37.90 11.53
C GLU A 111 1.78 37.95 11.06
N LYS A 112 0.99 36.94 11.44
CA LYS A 112 -0.45 36.97 11.29
C LYS A 112 -0.96 38.14 12.13
N LEU A 113 -1.21 39.27 11.50
CA LEU A 113 -2.00 40.32 12.13
C LEU A 113 -3.34 39.71 12.52
N ASP A 114 -3.43 39.35 13.82
CA ASP A 114 -4.65 38.82 14.44
C ASP A 114 -5.79 39.85 14.33
N THR A 115 -6.44 39.88 13.19
CA THR A 115 -7.72 40.58 13.10
C THR A 115 -8.77 39.73 13.79
N ALA A 116 -9.53 40.30 14.71
CA ALA A 116 -10.55 39.61 15.52
C ALA A 116 -11.57 38.81 14.66
N THR A 117 -11.65 39.09 13.36
CA THR A 117 -12.47 38.39 12.36
C THR A 117 -11.92 37.03 11.96
N ASP A 118 -10.62 36.75 12.12
CA ASP A 118 -10.03 35.46 11.73
C ASP A 118 -10.22 34.42 12.86
N LYS A 119 -10.22 34.87 14.13
CA LYS A 119 -10.51 33.98 15.27
C LYS A 119 -11.94 33.44 15.30
N GLU A 120 -12.90 34.20 14.76
CA GLU A 120 -14.29 33.72 14.59
C GLU A 120 -14.44 32.78 13.38
N LYS A 121 -13.68 32.99 12.30
CA LYS A 121 -13.68 32.06 11.15
C LYS A 121 -12.97 30.76 11.44
N ASP A 122 -11.86 30.78 12.18
CA ASP A 122 -11.16 29.56 12.59
C ASP A 122 -11.94 28.76 13.65
N LYS A 123 -12.64 29.44 14.57
CA LYS A 123 -13.58 28.78 15.50
C LYS A 123 -14.82 28.22 14.81
N LYS A 124 -15.36 28.90 13.80
CA LYS A 124 -16.45 28.35 12.98
C LYS A 124 -15.98 27.19 12.11
N LYS A 125 -14.81 27.27 11.48
CA LYS A 125 -14.22 26.14 10.74
C LYS A 125 -13.83 24.96 11.63
N ALA A 126 -13.42 25.20 12.88
CA ALA A 126 -13.15 24.12 13.85
C ALA A 126 -14.46 23.49 14.38
N ALA A 127 -15.52 24.29 14.56
CA ALA A 127 -16.84 23.78 14.97
C ALA A 127 -17.59 23.10 13.81
N GLU A 128 -17.38 23.53 12.56
CA GLU A 128 -17.93 22.86 11.36
C GLU A 128 -17.15 21.57 10.98
N LYS A 129 -15.96 21.33 11.54
CA LYS A 129 -15.21 20.07 11.36
C LYS A 129 -15.63 18.92 12.28
N GLU A 130 -16.52 19.16 13.24
CA GLU A 130 -17.11 18.10 14.07
C GLU A 130 -18.43 17.53 13.51
N GLU A 131 -19.00 18.08 12.44
CA GLU A 131 -20.01 17.36 11.67
C GLU A 131 -19.28 16.42 10.70
N ASP A 132 -19.62 15.15 10.78
CA ASP A 132 -19.20 13.98 9.99
C ASP A 132 -19.34 14.23 8.48
N THR A 133 -18.51 15.15 7.93
CA THR A 133 -18.45 15.38 6.49
C THR A 133 -17.64 14.24 5.89
N ALA A 134 -18.33 13.29 5.29
CA ALA A 134 -17.74 12.18 4.56
C ALA A 134 -16.60 12.68 3.66
N VAL A 135 -15.40 12.12 3.84
CA VAL A 135 -14.23 12.42 3.01
C VAL A 135 -14.60 12.19 1.55
N THR A 136 -14.21 13.10 0.67
CA THR A 136 -14.40 12.96 -0.78
C THR A 136 -13.07 13.10 -1.49
N VAL A 137 -12.68 12.09 -2.26
CA VAL A 137 -11.46 12.10 -3.06
C VAL A 137 -11.76 12.67 -4.44
N ARG A 138 -11.05 13.75 -4.80
CA ARG A 138 -11.11 14.36 -6.12
C ARG A 138 -9.75 14.24 -6.80
N ILE A 139 -9.72 13.64 -7.99
CA ILE A 139 -8.52 13.53 -8.82
C ILE A 139 -8.67 14.37 -10.08
N ASP A 140 -7.88 15.43 -10.19
CA ASP A 140 -7.78 16.23 -11.40
C ASP A 140 -6.64 15.67 -12.27
N LYS A 141 -6.99 15.07 -13.41
CA LYS A 141 -6.07 14.36 -14.30
C LYS A 141 -5.05 15.29 -14.97
N GLU A 142 -5.51 16.49 -15.36
CA GLU A 142 -4.66 17.46 -16.05
C GLU A 142 -3.53 17.94 -15.15
N GLY A 143 -2.28 17.84 -15.61
CA GLY A 143 -1.09 18.26 -14.87
C GLY A 143 -0.76 17.44 -13.63
N ILE A 144 -1.30 16.23 -13.46
CA ILE A 144 -1.08 15.42 -12.25
C ILE A 144 0.39 15.08 -12.01
N TYR A 145 1.17 14.88 -13.07
CA TYR A 145 2.62 14.58 -12.93
C TYR A 145 3.41 15.79 -12.39
N GLN A 146 2.90 17.00 -12.53
CA GLN A 146 3.52 18.21 -11.98
C GLN A 146 3.19 18.43 -10.50
N ARG A 147 2.29 17.63 -9.95
CA ARG A 147 1.87 17.68 -8.55
C ARG A 147 2.43 16.52 -7.72
N ILE A 148 3.47 15.86 -8.21
CA ILE A 148 4.23 14.83 -7.50
C ILE A 148 5.35 15.53 -6.75
N ILE A 149 5.28 15.50 -5.43
CA ILE A 149 6.16 16.27 -4.54
C ILE A 149 7.04 15.29 -3.76
N PRO A 150 8.38 15.44 -3.81
CA PRO A 150 9.27 14.66 -2.96
C PRO A 150 9.09 15.05 -1.51
N MET A 151 9.05 14.07 -0.63
CA MET A 151 9.03 14.26 0.81
C MET A 151 10.45 14.25 1.37
N ASP A 152 10.69 14.97 2.49
CA ASP A 152 12.01 14.99 3.15
C ASP A 152 12.26 13.65 3.87
N LEU A 153 12.61 12.65 3.08
CA LEU A 153 12.98 11.31 3.52
C LEU A 153 14.16 10.82 2.68
N PRO A 154 15.31 10.50 3.29
CA PRO A 154 16.46 9.97 2.56
C PRO A 154 16.11 8.72 1.76
N ALA A 155 16.61 8.64 0.52
CA ALA A 155 16.40 7.46 -0.32
C ALA A 155 17.08 6.23 0.30
N ARG A 156 16.30 5.16 0.50
CA ARG A 156 16.76 3.88 1.05
C ARG A 156 16.03 2.71 0.40
N ASN A 157 16.37 1.50 0.78
CA ASN A 157 15.68 0.31 0.28
C ASN A 157 14.31 0.14 0.95
N TYR A 158 13.39 1.08 0.67
CA TYR A 158 12.01 0.97 1.10
C TYR A 158 11.25 -0.01 0.22
N VAL A 159 10.55 -0.95 0.85
CA VAL A 159 9.93 -2.09 0.17
C VAL A 159 8.39 -2.09 0.26
N SER A 160 7.83 -1.49 1.30
CA SER A 160 6.38 -1.37 1.43
C SER A 160 5.98 -0.20 2.33
N MET A 161 4.74 0.22 2.19
CA MET A 161 4.10 1.26 3.00
C MET A 161 2.73 0.82 3.49
N THR A 162 2.29 1.38 4.61
CA THR A 162 0.89 1.33 5.04
C THR A 162 0.46 2.65 5.66
N LYS A 163 -0.84 2.90 5.69
CA LYS A 163 -1.39 4.15 6.17
C LYS A 163 -1.39 4.25 7.70
N GLY A 164 -1.28 5.46 8.21
CA GLY A 164 -1.64 5.88 9.56
C GLY A 164 -2.85 6.81 9.51
N PRO A 165 -3.09 7.62 10.54
CA PRO A 165 -4.02 8.74 10.48
C PRO A 165 -3.58 9.77 9.42
N ALA A 166 -4.44 10.73 9.08
CA ALA A 166 -4.13 11.77 8.11
C ALA A 166 -2.76 12.41 8.36
N GLY A 167 -1.94 12.48 7.33
CA GLY A 167 -0.58 12.99 7.38
C GLY A 167 0.46 12.06 7.99
N VAL A 168 0.15 10.78 8.22
CA VAL A 168 1.11 9.80 8.75
C VAL A 168 1.18 8.57 7.87
N VAL A 169 2.38 8.12 7.54
CA VAL A 169 2.62 6.85 6.83
C VAL A 169 3.68 6.01 7.54
N PHE A 170 3.51 4.69 7.50
CA PHE A 170 4.48 3.72 8.00
C PHE A 170 5.20 3.08 6.83
N ILE A 171 6.53 3.11 6.86
CA ILE A 171 7.39 2.71 5.75
C ILE A 171 8.32 1.60 6.20
N ALA A 172 8.32 0.48 5.50
CA ALA A 172 9.22 -0.64 5.77
C ALA A 172 10.50 -0.52 4.95
N GLU A 173 11.63 -0.52 5.62
CA GLU A 173 12.98 -0.54 5.05
C GLU A 173 13.56 -1.95 5.17
N SER A 174 14.09 -2.48 4.08
CA SER A 174 14.90 -3.71 4.08
C SER A 174 16.37 -3.36 4.24
N ILE A 175 16.98 -3.82 5.32
CA ILE A 175 18.40 -3.60 5.58
C ILE A 175 19.16 -4.90 5.30
N PRO A 176 20.22 -4.88 4.48
CA PRO A 176 21.00 -6.08 4.18
C PRO A 176 21.54 -6.73 5.46
N ASN A 177 21.41 -8.05 5.54
CA ASN A 177 21.86 -8.89 6.68
C ASN A 177 21.08 -8.69 8.00
N GLU A 178 20.02 -7.89 8.02
CA GLU A 178 19.10 -7.82 9.14
C GLU A 178 17.88 -8.73 8.91
N SER A 179 17.35 -9.28 10.00
CA SER A 179 16.13 -10.09 9.96
C SER A 179 14.89 -9.19 9.95
N GLY A 180 13.99 -9.41 9.00
CA GLY A 180 12.77 -8.60 8.87
C GLY A 180 13.03 -7.19 8.38
N PHE A 181 12.05 -6.31 8.57
CA PHE A 181 12.07 -4.93 8.13
C PHE A 181 12.19 -3.99 9.32
N LYS A 182 12.84 -2.85 9.10
CA LYS A 182 12.74 -1.70 9.97
C LYS A 182 11.57 -0.84 9.52
N VAL A 183 10.65 -0.54 10.42
CA VAL A 183 9.47 0.30 10.13
C VAL A 183 9.71 1.70 10.67
N HIS A 184 9.57 2.66 9.78
CA HIS A 184 9.62 4.09 10.08
C HIS A 184 8.21 4.66 10.08
N LYS A 185 7.88 5.45 11.09
CA LYS A 185 6.73 6.33 11.12
C LYS A 185 7.15 7.68 10.56
N TYR A 186 6.59 8.08 9.44
CA TYR A 186 6.84 9.39 8.83
C TYR A 186 5.65 10.31 9.09
N ASP A 187 5.92 11.46 9.70
CA ASP A 187 4.95 12.54 9.89
C ASP A 187 5.16 13.60 8.80
N VAL A 188 4.14 13.79 7.98
CA VAL A 188 4.17 14.70 6.82
C VAL A 188 4.29 16.16 7.26
N LYS A 189 3.63 16.54 8.34
CA LYS A 189 3.66 17.91 8.86
C LYS A 189 5.01 18.27 9.49
N GLU A 190 5.56 17.33 10.26
CA GLU A 190 6.89 17.50 10.87
C GLU A 190 8.03 17.28 9.89
N GLN A 191 7.75 16.66 8.72
CA GLN A 191 8.73 16.20 7.72
C GLN A 191 9.83 15.32 8.35
N LYS A 192 9.45 14.45 9.27
CA LYS A 192 10.38 13.61 10.01
C LYS A 192 9.94 12.17 10.03
N ALA A 193 10.94 11.29 9.87
CA ALA A 193 10.80 9.87 10.12
C ALA A 193 11.36 9.51 11.49
N LYS A 194 10.62 8.71 12.26
CA LYS A 194 11.07 8.09 13.50
C LYS A 194 11.04 6.57 13.33
N GLU A 195 12.00 5.87 13.93
CA GLU A 195 11.94 4.42 14.01
C GLU A 195 10.75 4.01 14.87
N PHE A 196 9.85 3.20 14.30
CA PHE A 196 8.64 2.72 14.99
C PHE A 196 8.80 1.29 15.48
N ALA A 197 9.36 0.41 14.65
CA ALA A 197 9.60 -0.99 14.99
C ALA A 197 10.75 -1.57 14.17
N THR A 198 11.38 -2.63 14.70
CA THR A 198 12.43 -3.40 14.02
C THR A 198 12.08 -4.87 13.94
N GLU A 199 12.76 -5.60 13.05
CA GLU A 199 12.56 -7.05 12.83
C GLU A 199 11.10 -7.42 12.48
N VAL A 200 10.40 -6.52 11.79
CA VAL A 200 9.00 -6.69 11.39
C VAL A 200 8.92 -7.61 10.17
N ASN A 201 8.10 -8.66 10.25
CA ASN A 201 7.86 -9.58 9.14
C ASN A 201 6.58 -9.25 8.36
N GLY A 202 5.69 -8.44 8.93
CA GLY A 202 4.48 -7.96 8.29
C GLY A 202 3.79 -6.88 9.09
N MET A 203 3.09 -5.99 8.39
CA MET A 203 2.30 -4.91 9.00
C MET A 203 1.02 -4.66 8.23
N VAL A 204 -0.06 -4.36 8.94
CA VAL A 204 -1.37 -4.03 8.36
C VAL A 204 -2.03 -2.96 9.22
N SER A 205 -2.47 -1.86 8.61
CA SER A 205 -3.22 -0.81 9.30
C SER A 205 -4.71 -1.13 9.35
N SER A 206 -5.37 -0.64 10.39
CA SER A 206 -6.84 -0.58 10.44
C SER A 206 -7.39 0.32 9.33
N TYR A 207 -8.67 0.15 9.01
CA TYR A 207 -9.32 0.93 7.95
C TYR A 207 -9.24 2.45 8.20
N ASP A 208 -9.40 2.87 9.44
CA ASP A 208 -9.35 4.27 9.89
C ASP A 208 -7.93 4.80 10.17
N GLY A 209 -6.90 3.98 9.94
CA GLY A 209 -5.51 4.34 10.22
C GLY A 209 -5.17 4.51 11.71
N SER A 210 -6.11 4.24 12.64
CA SER A 210 -5.88 4.47 14.08
C SER A 210 -4.98 3.42 14.74
N HIS A 211 -4.94 2.21 14.17
CA HIS A 211 -4.16 1.10 14.69
C HIS A 211 -3.32 0.44 13.60
N ILE A 212 -2.22 -0.15 14.00
CA ILE A 212 -1.37 -0.97 13.15
C ILE A 212 -1.09 -2.32 13.83
N LEU A 213 -1.37 -3.38 13.10
CA LEU A 213 -1.04 -4.74 13.48
C LEU A 213 0.36 -5.07 12.95
N ILE A 214 1.26 -5.49 13.83
CA ILE A 214 2.63 -5.84 13.49
C ILE A 214 2.86 -7.33 13.77
N TYR A 215 3.44 -8.02 12.80
CA TYR A 215 3.91 -9.40 12.93
C TYR A 215 5.42 -9.42 13.06
N LYS A 216 5.91 -9.97 14.17
CA LYS A 216 7.34 -10.08 14.49
C LYS A 216 7.62 -11.39 15.19
N SER A 217 8.58 -12.17 14.68
CA SER A 217 9.05 -13.43 15.32
C SER A 217 7.94 -14.37 15.75
N GLY A 218 6.94 -14.59 14.89
CA GLY A 218 5.82 -15.50 15.15
C GLY A 218 4.68 -14.91 16.00
N ASN A 219 4.80 -13.68 16.45
CA ASN A 219 3.81 -13.01 17.31
C ASN A 219 3.20 -11.80 16.64
N TRP A 220 1.94 -11.54 16.97
CA TRP A 220 1.21 -10.35 16.57
C TRP A 220 1.11 -9.36 17.72
N SER A 221 1.25 -8.08 17.43
CA SER A 221 0.99 -6.98 18.37
C SER A 221 0.09 -5.94 17.71
N LEU A 222 -0.88 -5.43 18.45
CA LEU A 222 -1.72 -4.30 18.03
C LEU A 222 -1.17 -3.02 18.66
N ASN A 223 -0.92 -2.02 17.84
CA ASN A 223 -0.27 -0.79 18.26
C ASN A 223 -1.12 0.42 17.85
N ASP A 224 -1.16 1.44 18.70
CA ASP A 224 -1.73 2.74 18.36
C ASP A 224 -0.80 3.48 17.41
N THR A 225 -1.32 3.96 16.29
CA THR A 225 -0.54 4.70 15.29
C THR A 225 -0.10 6.08 15.75
N LYS A 226 -0.72 6.63 16.81
CA LYS A 226 -0.27 7.88 17.46
C LYS A 226 0.98 7.68 18.32
N ALA A 227 1.27 6.46 18.76
CA ALA A 227 2.47 6.15 19.53
C ALA A 227 3.75 6.49 18.75
N ASP A 228 4.82 6.83 19.46
CA ASP A 228 6.13 7.09 18.86
C ASP A 228 6.88 5.80 18.47
N ALA A 229 6.56 4.69 19.12
CA ALA A 229 7.14 3.37 18.84
C ALA A 229 6.13 2.26 19.14
N ALA A 230 6.34 1.12 18.50
CA ALA A 230 5.51 -0.07 18.74
C ALA A 230 5.68 -0.59 20.17
N GLY A 231 4.55 -0.96 20.78
CA GLY A 231 4.53 -1.60 22.09
C GLY A 231 5.09 -3.03 22.06
N LYS A 232 5.39 -3.57 23.23
CA LYS A 232 5.91 -4.94 23.40
C LYS A 232 4.82 -5.97 23.68
N GLU A 233 3.57 -5.54 23.84
CA GLU A 233 2.45 -6.41 24.18
C GLU A 233 2.04 -7.23 22.97
N THR A 234 1.98 -8.55 23.14
CA THR A 234 1.61 -9.48 22.07
C THR A 234 0.19 -9.99 22.25
N LEU A 235 -0.49 -10.20 21.12
CA LEU A 235 -1.82 -10.78 21.10
C LEU A 235 -1.76 -12.30 21.34
N LYS A 236 -2.70 -12.82 22.12
CA LYS A 236 -2.90 -14.25 22.25
C LYS A 236 -3.64 -14.76 21.01
N THR A 237 -2.93 -15.44 20.12
CA THR A 237 -3.49 -15.93 18.85
C THR A 237 -3.73 -17.43 18.81
N SER A 238 -3.60 -18.13 19.95
CA SER A 238 -3.91 -19.56 20.02
C SER A 238 -5.40 -19.79 19.84
N MET A 239 -5.76 -20.61 18.85
CA MET A 239 -7.13 -21.06 18.66
C MET A 239 -7.17 -22.57 18.47
N GLN A 240 -8.28 -23.18 18.83
CA GLN A 240 -8.59 -24.56 18.53
C GLN A 240 -9.68 -24.59 17.47
N ILE A 241 -9.45 -25.36 16.41
CA ILE A 241 -10.44 -25.60 15.37
C ILE A 241 -10.80 -27.08 15.34
N LYS A 242 -12.09 -27.35 15.10
CA LYS A 242 -12.55 -28.72 14.86
C LYS A 242 -12.55 -28.94 13.36
N VAL A 243 -11.77 -29.92 12.91
CA VAL A 243 -11.67 -30.31 11.50
C VAL A 243 -12.38 -31.66 11.32
N ASN A 244 -13.16 -31.79 10.26
CA ASN A 244 -13.66 -33.09 9.78
C ASN A 244 -12.75 -33.53 8.61
N PRO A 245 -11.85 -34.49 8.81
CA PRO A 245 -10.89 -34.89 7.77
C PRO A 245 -11.56 -35.36 6.46
N GLN A 246 -12.71 -36.00 6.55
CA GLN A 246 -13.41 -36.51 5.36
C GLN A 246 -13.92 -35.37 4.48
N GLU A 247 -14.52 -34.34 5.08
CA GLU A 247 -14.97 -33.14 4.35
C GLU A 247 -13.78 -32.35 3.81
N GLU A 248 -12.71 -32.26 4.58
CA GLU A 248 -11.48 -31.58 4.18
C GLU A 248 -10.83 -32.26 2.97
N TYR A 249 -10.73 -33.58 2.94
CA TYR A 249 -10.19 -34.32 1.80
C TYR A 249 -10.99 -34.09 0.52
N VAL A 250 -12.30 -34.05 0.62
CA VAL A 250 -13.17 -33.74 -0.53
C VAL A 250 -12.87 -32.34 -1.04
N GLN A 251 -12.70 -31.37 -0.16
CA GLN A 251 -12.35 -30.00 -0.52
C GLN A 251 -10.96 -29.92 -1.14
N ILE A 252 -9.94 -30.53 -0.54
CA ILE A 252 -8.56 -30.55 -1.04
C ILE A 252 -8.53 -31.11 -2.46
N PHE A 253 -9.23 -32.22 -2.71
CA PHE A 253 -9.29 -32.80 -4.04
C PHE A 253 -9.94 -31.86 -5.07
N LYS A 254 -11.10 -31.28 -4.73
CA LYS A 254 -11.80 -30.31 -5.60
C LYS A 254 -10.92 -29.10 -5.92
N GLU A 255 -10.24 -28.54 -4.93
CA GLU A 255 -9.34 -27.40 -5.13
C GLU A 255 -8.13 -27.79 -5.99
N GLY A 256 -7.51 -28.96 -5.75
CA GLY A 256 -6.42 -29.47 -6.57
C GLY A 256 -6.84 -29.68 -8.03
N TRP A 257 -8.03 -30.29 -8.26
CA TRP A 257 -8.57 -30.50 -9.59
C TRP A 257 -8.86 -29.17 -10.32
N ARG A 258 -9.48 -28.20 -9.62
CA ARG A 258 -9.74 -26.84 -10.15
C ARG A 258 -8.47 -26.10 -10.45
N TYR A 259 -7.49 -26.16 -9.55
CA TYR A 259 -6.21 -25.49 -9.71
C TYR A 259 -5.47 -26.00 -10.95
N MET A 260 -5.46 -27.31 -11.18
CA MET A 260 -4.86 -27.86 -12.39
C MET A 260 -5.61 -27.44 -13.65
N ARG A 261 -6.95 -27.41 -13.62
CA ARG A 261 -7.77 -26.96 -14.74
C ARG A 261 -7.50 -25.50 -15.11
N ASP A 262 -7.43 -24.63 -14.09
CA ASP A 262 -7.44 -23.18 -14.30
C ASP A 262 -6.01 -22.59 -14.48
N PHE A 263 -4.98 -23.28 -14.01
CA PHE A 263 -3.61 -22.78 -13.96
C PHE A 263 -2.54 -23.66 -14.60
N LEU A 264 -2.92 -24.76 -15.24
CA LEU A 264 -1.96 -25.51 -16.03
C LEU A 264 -1.44 -24.64 -17.17
N TYR A 265 -0.14 -24.75 -17.51
CA TYR A 265 0.52 -23.93 -18.54
C TYR A 265 -0.04 -24.10 -19.97
N VAL A 266 -0.93 -25.07 -20.19
CA VAL A 266 -1.68 -25.29 -21.44
C VAL A 266 -3.18 -25.34 -21.15
N ASP A 267 -3.94 -24.58 -21.91
CA ASP A 267 -5.39 -24.41 -21.70
C ASP A 267 -6.20 -25.72 -21.87
N ASN A 268 -5.71 -26.66 -22.68
CA ASN A 268 -6.41 -27.89 -23.01
C ASN A 268 -5.98 -29.09 -22.15
N THR A 269 -5.25 -28.89 -21.07
CA THR A 269 -4.75 -29.95 -20.18
C THR A 269 -4.07 -31.13 -20.93
N HIS A 270 -3.33 -30.82 -22.01
CA HIS A 270 -2.72 -31.78 -22.96
C HIS A 270 -3.72 -32.76 -23.59
N GLY A 271 -4.98 -32.35 -23.77
CA GLY A 271 -6.04 -33.18 -24.34
C GLY A 271 -6.62 -34.22 -23.35
N ALA A 272 -6.25 -34.17 -22.08
CA ALA A 272 -6.84 -35.03 -21.04
C ALA A 272 -8.31 -34.63 -20.84
N PRO A 273 -9.26 -35.61 -20.74
CA PRO A 273 -10.66 -35.35 -20.47
C PRO A 273 -10.83 -34.97 -18.98
N TRP A 274 -10.55 -33.71 -18.64
CA TRP A 274 -10.32 -33.28 -17.27
C TRP A 274 -11.57 -33.46 -16.37
N ASP A 275 -12.77 -33.27 -16.90
CA ASP A 275 -14.01 -33.54 -16.16
C ASP A 275 -14.18 -35.03 -15.86
N GLN A 276 -13.81 -35.90 -16.81
CA GLN A 276 -13.86 -37.35 -16.62
C GLN A 276 -12.80 -37.82 -15.62
N VAL A 277 -11.63 -37.13 -15.57
CA VAL A 277 -10.62 -37.38 -14.55
C VAL A 277 -11.19 -37.14 -13.14
N TYR A 278 -11.99 -36.08 -12.98
CA TYR A 278 -12.67 -35.84 -11.70
C TYR A 278 -13.57 -37.01 -11.32
N GLU A 279 -14.42 -37.50 -12.25
CA GLU A 279 -15.35 -38.60 -12.00
C GLU A 279 -14.63 -39.90 -11.66
N TRP A 280 -13.46 -40.14 -12.25
CA TRP A 280 -12.67 -41.36 -11.95
C TRP A 280 -12.11 -41.37 -10.52
N TYR A 281 -11.69 -40.25 -10.00
CA TYR A 281 -10.96 -40.14 -8.73
C TYR A 281 -11.85 -39.72 -7.55
N ALA A 282 -12.91 -38.92 -7.79
CA ALA A 282 -13.80 -38.45 -6.73
C ALA A 282 -14.38 -39.59 -5.82
N PRO A 283 -14.74 -40.79 -6.35
CA PRO A 283 -15.25 -41.87 -5.50
C PRO A 283 -14.24 -42.46 -4.50
N TRP A 284 -12.94 -42.19 -4.70
CA TRP A 284 -11.87 -42.69 -3.83
C TRP A 284 -11.60 -41.82 -2.60
N ILE A 285 -12.26 -40.65 -2.51
CA ILE A 285 -12.08 -39.68 -1.45
C ILE A 285 -13.21 -39.89 -0.42
N LYS A 286 -13.19 -40.97 0.26
CA LYS A 286 -14.21 -41.30 1.28
C LYS A 286 -13.63 -41.34 2.68
#